data_d8d69c8bdfa54eb7e209f55252d120ea
#
_entry.id   d8d69c8bdfa54eb7e209f55252d120ea
#
_cell.length_a   1.000
_cell.length_b   1.000
_cell.length_c   1.000
_cell.angle_alpha   90.00
_cell.angle_beta   90.00
_cell.angle_gamma   90.00
#
_symmetry.space_group_name_H-M   'P 1'
#
loop_
_entity.id
_entity.type
_entity.pdbx_description
1 polymer ?
#
loop_
_entity_poly.entity_id
_entity_poly.type
_entity_poly.pdbx_seq_one_letter_code
_entity_poly.pdbx_strand_id
1 'polypeptide(L)'
;MSRHPTSKIHDKGQYFTSSPLLKQCVCNFVLNSPDRVLEPSVGRGDLVDSMQTTFGLLDFDMYEIDSNIKLLPCIDAKNVTYGDFLTQNMCYKYKTIIGNPPYVRTSTGNLYIDFIQRCHGLLEDGGELIFIVPSDFMKLTSAAPLIRHMMTTGTFTHIFRPNDEKLFENASIDVIVFRYCLEPDLERTVMYNNELKRLINTNGTITFASMHDTTGNVKIEDYFDVLVGMVSGRESVFKNEQFGTMSVRNGKTTVDRYIMIDNFPSDNDELNLYLLQHKTELIERKMRKFGETNWFKWGAERNYTKVSNKLGEDCIYVRMLTRDTEIAFVEKVSYFGAGMLALIPKTDAPHKLDLTKTVMFLNSSQFRENYLYSGRFKIGQRQLCKSLINNIATCT
;
A
#
# COMPACT_ATOMS: atom_id res chain seq x y z
N MET A 1 15.37 -24.63 24.47
CA MET A 1 14.39 -24.67 23.38
C MET A 1 15.03 -24.11 22.14
N SER A 2 15.33 -24.96 21.16
CA SER A 2 16.02 -24.59 19.94
C SER A 2 15.11 -23.72 19.07
N ARG A 3 15.54 -22.50 18.74
CA ARG A 3 14.84 -21.65 17.77
C ARG A 3 14.87 -22.34 16.39
N HIS A 4 13.71 -22.56 15.80
CA HIS A 4 13.58 -23.16 14.46
C HIS A 4 14.34 -22.32 13.41
N PRO A 5 14.96 -22.95 12.38
CA PRO A 5 15.71 -22.25 11.32
C PRO A 5 14.87 -21.30 10.46
N THR A 6 13.54 -21.36 10.52
CA THR A 6 12.60 -20.48 9.79
C THR A 6 12.68 -18.99 10.18
N SER A 7 13.19 -18.64 11.37
CA SER A 7 13.27 -17.23 11.80
C SER A 7 14.31 -16.42 11.00
N LYS A 8 15.38 -17.04 10.50
CA LYS A 8 16.46 -16.35 9.77
C LYS A 8 16.10 -16.00 8.33
N ILE A 9 15.19 -16.74 7.69
CA ILE A 9 14.74 -16.48 6.32
C ILE A 9 13.84 -15.24 6.29
N HIS A 10 12.95 -15.09 7.26
CA HIS A 10 12.08 -13.91 7.37
C HIS A 10 12.84 -12.61 7.67
N ASP A 11 13.94 -12.69 8.44
CA ASP A 11 14.75 -11.52 8.77
C ASP A 11 15.52 -10.96 7.54
N LYS A 12 15.78 -11.81 6.53
CA LYS A 12 16.44 -11.43 5.27
C LYS A 12 15.44 -11.05 4.16
N GLY A 13 14.13 -11.20 4.36
CA GLY A 13 13.09 -10.91 3.36
C GLY A 13 13.15 -11.79 2.11
N GLN A 14 13.69 -12.99 2.24
CA GLN A 14 13.83 -13.97 1.15
C GLN A 14 12.51 -14.73 0.95
N TYR A 15 11.85 -14.49 -0.17
CA TYR A 15 10.61 -15.17 -0.58
C TYR A 15 10.83 -15.85 -1.93
N PHE A 16 11.05 -17.16 -1.91
CA PHE A 16 11.30 -17.92 -3.13
C PHE A 16 10.05 -18.02 -4.00
N THR A 17 10.22 -17.89 -5.30
CA THR A 17 9.11 -17.90 -6.27
C THR A 17 8.74 -19.35 -6.64
N SER A 18 8.31 -20.15 -5.66
CA SER A 18 7.89 -21.56 -5.89
C SER A 18 6.54 -21.66 -6.60
N SER A 19 5.69 -20.62 -6.54
CA SER A 19 4.36 -20.61 -7.14
C SER A 19 4.41 -20.74 -8.68
N PRO A 20 3.82 -21.80 -9.28
CA PRO A 20 3.74 -21.94 -10.74
C PRO A 20 3.01 -20.78 -11.40
N LEU A 21 1.97 -20.24 -10.73
CA LEU A 21 1.18 -19.11 -11.22
C LEU A 21 2.04 -17.85 -11.41
N LEU A 22 2.89 -17.52 -10.42
CA LEU A 22 3.77 -16.34 -10.52
C LEU A 22 4.86 -16.56 -11.59
N LYS A 23 5.46 -17.72 -11.63
CA LYS A 23 6.48 -18.09 -12.64
C LYS A 23 5.92 -17.99 -14.06
N GLN A 24 4.77 -18.59 -14.31
CA GLN A 24 4.09 -18.52 -15.60
C GLN A 24 3.73 -17.09 -15.98
N CYS A 25 3.27 -16.28 -15.01
CA CYS A 25 2.94 -14.88 -15.25
C CYS A 25 4.18 -14.06 -15.66
N VAL A 26 5.32 -14.25 -15.00
CA VAL A 26 6.58 -13.58 -15.38
C VAL A 26 6.96 -13.97 -16.80
N CYS A 27 6.94 -15.25 -17.16
CA CYS A 27 7.23 -15.71 -18.54
C CYS A 27 6.26 -15.12 -19.57
N ASN A 28 4.96 -15.08 -19.27
CA ASN A 28 3.95 -14.53 -20.19
C ASN A 28 4.10 -13.02 -20.41
N PHE A 29 4.74 -12.31 -19.48
CA PHE A 29 4.98 -10.89 -19.57
C PHE A 29 6.27 -10.52 -20.32
N VAL A 30 7.13 -11.49 -20.62
CA VAL A 30 8.28 -11.28 -21.51
C VAL A 30 7.79 -11.18 -22.95
N LEU A 31 7.81 -9.96 -23.49
CA LEU A 31 7.36 -9.67 -24.85
C LEU A 31 8.52 -9.32 -25.80
N ASN A 32 9.68 -8.97 -25.23
CA ASN A 32 10.91 -8.82 -26.01
C ASN A 32 11.49 -10.21 -26.35
N SER A 33 12.42 -10.25 -27.29
CA SER A 33 13.21 -11.45 -27.59
C SER A 33 14.62 -11.24 -27.04
N PRO A 34 14.85 -11.50 -25.75
CA PRO A 34 16.13 -11.24 -25.14
C PRO A 34 17.17 -12.30 -25.52
N ASP A 35 18.39 -11.85 -25.85
CA ASP A 35 19.54 -12.74 -25.94
C ASP A 35 20.17 -12.95 -24.56
N ARG A 36 20.06 -11.93 -23.70
CA ARG A 36 20.60 -11.89 -22.34
C ARG A 36 19.59 -11.27 -21.37
N VAL A 37 19.40 -11.92 -20.22
CA VAL A 37 18.44 -11.52 -19.17
C VAL A 37 19.16 -11.23 -17.87
N LEU A 38 18.81 -10.15 -17.19
CA LEU A 38 19.26 -9.88 -15.83
C LEU A 38 18.26 -10.40 -14.80
N GLU A 39 18.76 -11.17 -13.82
CA GLU A 39 18.06 -11.51 -12.58
C GLU A 39 18.88 -11.02 -11.38
N PRO A 40 18.48 -9.88 -10.76
CA PRO A 40 19.29 -9.19 -9.75
C PRO A 40 19.24 -9.82 -8.35
N SER A 41 18.40 -10.84 -8.13
CA SER A 41 18.17 -11.51 -6.83
C SER A 41 17.72 -12.95 -7.02
N VAL A 42 18.59 -13.75 -7.67
CA VAL A 42 18.21 -15.04 -8.25
C VAL A 42 17.63 -16.04 -7.24
N GLY A 43 17.96 -15.93 -5.96
CA GLY A 43 17.51 -16.87 -4.94
C GLY A 43 17.91 -18.30 -5.30
N ARG A 44 16.95 -19.22 -5.33
CA ARG A 44 17.20 -20.60 -5.76
C ARG A 44 17.33 -20.75 -7.28
N GLY A 45 16.90 -19.74 -8.06
CA GLY A 45 16.84 -19.79 -9.52
C GLY A 45 15.47 -20.16 -10.09
N ASP A 46 14.40 -20.05 -9.29
CA ASP A 46 13.04 -20.45 -9.69
C ASP A 46 12.54 -19.74 -10.95
N LEU A 47 12.84 -18.44 -11.13
CA LEU A 47 12.44 -17.68 -12.33
C LEU A 47 13.31 -18.05 -13.53
N VAL A 48 14.63 -18.24 -13.34
CA VAL A 48 15.56 -18.64 -14.39
C VAL A 48 15.18 -20.00 -14.95
N ASP A 49 14.91 -20.99 -14.09
CA ASP A 49 14.43 -22.31 -14.48
C ASP A 49 13.16 -22.24 -15.34
N SER A 50 12.21 -21.41 -14.93
CA SER A 50 10.96 -21.21 -15.66
C SER A 50 11.15 -20.56 -17.01
N MET A 51 12.04 -19.56 -17.09
CA MET A 51 12.41 -18.88 -18.33
C MET A 51 13.10 -19.82 -19.31
N GLN A 52 14.09 -20.60 -18.85
CA GLN A 52 14.78 -21.60 -19.69
C GLN A 52 13.82 -22.69 -20.18
N THR A 53 12.87 -23.13 -19.35
CA THR A 53 11.84 -24.08 -19.73
C THR A 53 10.93 -23.53 -20.83
N THR A 54 10.61 -22.22 -20.76
CA THR A 54 9.65 -21.57 -21.68
C THR A 54 10.29 -21.14 -23.00
N PHE A 55 11.49 -20.55 -22.95
CA PHE A 55 12.15 -19.91 -24.10
C PHE A 55 13.37 -20.65 -24.63
N GLY A 56 13.78 -21.75 -23.97
CA GLY A 56 15.02 -22.44 -24.28
C GLY A 56 16.25 -21.81 -23.62
N LEU A 57 17.42 -22.07 -24.19
CA LEU A 57 18.68 -21.57 -23.61
C LEU A 57 18.76 -20.04 -23.79
N LEU A 58 18.80 -19.33 -22.67
CA LEU A 58 19.02 -17.90 -22.57
C LEU A 58 20.28 -17.64 -21.72
N ASP A 59 21.03 -16.60 -22.06
CA ASP A 59 22.11 -16.14 -21.19
C ASP A 59 21.55 -15.32 -20.03
N PHE A 60 22.06 -15.58 -18.83
CA PHE A 60 21.65 -14.88 -17.62
C PHE A 60 22.83 -14.23 -16.90
N ASP A 61 22.65 -12.95 -16.52
CA ASP A 61 23.43 -12.34 -15.46
C ASP A 61 22.65 -12.48 -14.15
N MET A 62 23.16 -13.31 -13.26
CA MET A 62 22.51 -13.67 -12.01
C MET A 62 23.28 -13.13 -10.81
N TYR A 63 22.57 -12.47 -9.88
CA TYR A 63 23.14 -11.94 -8.65
C TYR A 63 22.44 -12.53 -7.44
N GLU A 64 23.21 -12.82 -6.38
CA GLU A 64 22.68 -13.27 -5.08
C GLU A 64 23.59 -12.78 -3.95
N ILE A 65 22.99 -12.28 -2.88
CA ILE A 65 23.74 -11.80 -1.71
C ILE A 65 24.14 -12.94 -0.75
N ASP A 66 23.33 -14.01 -0.71
CA ASP A 66 23.54 -15.14 0.21
C ASP A 66 24.20 -16.32 -0.50
N SER A 67 25.53 -16.42 -0.33
CA SER A 67 26.30 -17.53 -0.92
C SER A 67 25.99 -18.92 -0.35
N ASN A 68 25.14 -19.01 0.69
CA ASN A 68 24.72 -20.28 1.28
C ASN A 68 23.36 -20.76 0.75
N ILE A 69 22.76 -20.04 -0.19
CA ILE A 69 21.49 -20.45 -0.78
C ILE A 69 21.66 -21.76 -1.55
N LYS A 70 20.72 -22.69 -1.38
CA LYS A 70 20.69 -23.91 -2.13
C LYS A 70 20.03 -23.65 -3.49
N LEU A 71 20.84 -23.55 -4.53
CA LEU A 71 20.38 -23.41 -5.91
C LEU A 71 19.63 -24.64 -6.41
N LEU A 72 18.71 -24.43 -7.37
CA LEU A 72 18.10 -25.54 -8.11
C LEU A 72 19.17 -26.26 -8.96
N PRO A 73 18.99 -27.58 -9.26
CA PRO A 73 19.97 -28.36 -10.00
C PRO A 73 20.29 -27.84 -11.41
N CYS A 74 19.38 -27.10 -12.02
CA CYS A 74 19.55 -26.47 -13.34
C CYS A 74 20.41 -25.20 -13.30
N ILE A 75 20.72 -24.66 -12.14
CA ILE A 75 21.52 -23.44 -11.98
C ILE A 75 22.96 -23.81 -11.61
N ASP A 76 23.91 -23.49 -12.50
CA ASP A 76 25.34 -23.61 -12.17
C ASP A 76 25.77 -22.43 -11.29
N ALA A 77 26.25 -22.73 -10.08
CA ALA A 77 26.72 -21.74 -9.13
C ALA A 77 27.86 -20.84 -9.67
N LYS A 78 28.61 -21.32 -10.68
CA LYS A 78 29.67 -20.52 -11.33
C LYS A 78 29.12 -19.35 -12.14
N ASN A 79 27.87 -19.42 -12.56
CA ASN A 79 27.18 -18.36 -13.32
C ASN A 79 26.48 -17.35 -12.41
N VAL A 80 26.53 -17.55 -11.07
CA VAL A 80 25.95 -16.61 -10.09
C VAL A 80 27.05 -15.71 -9.53
N THR A 81 26.86 -14.40 -9.68
CA THR A 81 27.71 -13.40 -9.02
C THR A 81 27.23 -13.17 -7.60
N TYR A 82 28.02 -13.63 -6.62
CA TYR A 82 27.67 -13.43 -5.22
C TYR A 82 28.11 -12.06 -4.72
N GLY A 83 27.19 -11.34 -4.11
CA GLY A 83 27.41 -10.01 -3.51
C GLY A 83 26.16 -9.14 -3.59
N ASP A 84 26.27 -7.93 -3.04
CA ASP A 84 25.20 -6.94 -3.06
C ASP A 84 25.04 -6.35 -4.47
N PHE A 85 23.95 -6.72 -5.16
CA PHE A 85 23.64 -6.22 -6.50
C PHE A 85 23.57 -4.68 -6.56
N LEU A 86 23.08 -4.04 -5.50
CA LEU A 86 22.94 -2.57 -5.48
C LEU A 86 24.29 -1.84 -5.55
N THR A 87 25.39 -2.50 -5.21
CA THR A 87 26.73 -1.92 -5.22
C THR A 87 27.61 -2.39 -6.38
N GLN A 88 27.13 -3.38 -7.17
CA GLN A 88 27.93 -3.92 -8.30
C GLN A 88 28.14 -2.88 -9.40
N ASN A 89 29.31 -2.89 -10.02
CA ASN A 89 29.56 -2.05 -11.18
C ASN A 89 29.03 -2.75 -12.45
N MET A 90 27.97 -2.20 -13.04
CA MET A 90 27.31 -2.77 -14.22
C MET A 90 27.73 -2.02 -15.46
N CYS A 91 28.25 -2.74 -16.47
CA CYS A 91 28.70 -2.17 -17.73
C CYS A 91 27.68 -2.34 -18.88
N TYR A 92 26.65 -3.13 -18.66
CA TYR A 92 25.68 -3.47 -19.69
C TYR A 92 24.30 -2.91 -19.40
N LYS A 93 23.54 -2.69 -20.47
CA LYS A 93 22.10 -2.48 -20.44
C LYS A 93 21.40 -3.76 -20.89
N TYR A 94 20.12 -3.89 -20.57
CA TYR A 94 19.35 -5.11 -20.82
C TYR A 94 18.04 -4.81 -21.50
N LYS A 95 17.69 -5.66 -22.47
CA LYS A 95 16.34 -5.67 -23.08
C LYS A 95 15.30 -6.22 -22.13
N THR A 96 15.67 -7.20 -21.30
CA THR A 96 14.76 -7.86 -20.37
C THR A 96 15.42 -8.03 -19.00
N ILE A 97 14.74 -7.55 -17.97
CA ILE A 97 15.12 -7.74 -16.57
C ILE A 97 13.92 -8.39 -15.87
N ILE A 98 14.15 -9.50 -15.19
CA ILE A 98 13.13 -10.18 -14.38
C ILE A 98 13.56 -10.25 -12.94
N GLY A 99 12.63 -10.44 -12.00
CA GLY A 99 13.04 -10.67 -10.61
C GLY A 99 11.91 -10.68 -9.58
N ASN A 100 12.26 -11.18 -8.41
CA ASN A 100 11.48 -11.09 -7.18
C ASN A 100 12.39 -10.53 -6.08
N PRO A 101 12.60 -9.20 -6.01
CA PRO A 101 13.55 -8.58 -5.09
C PRO A 101 13.13 -8.74 -3.62
N PRO A 102 14.06 -8.66 -2.66
CA PRO A 102 13.74 -8.88 -1.24
C PRO A 102 12.83 -7.80 -0.65
N TYR A 103 11.78 -8.21 0.11
CA TYR A 103 10.78 -7.31 0.72
C TYR A 103 11.19 -6.91 2.15
N VAL A 104 12.32 -6.25 2.29
CA VAL A 104 12.85 -5.78 3.58
C VAL A 104 12.66 -4.28 3.72
N ARG A 105 12.29 -3.85 4.92
CA ARG A 105 12.34 -2.43 5.30
C ARG A 105 13.75 -2.05 5.69
N THR A 106 14.24 -0.98 5.10
CA THR A 106 15.50 -0.32 5.45
C THR A 106 15.22 0.97 6.23
N SER A 107 16.25 1.62 6.73
CA SER A 107 16.15 2.95 7.36
C SER A 107 15.63 4.01 6.40
N THR A 108 15.83 3.85 5.09
CA THR A 108 15.46 4.79 4.03
C THR A 108 14.18 4.42 3.29
N GLY A 109 13.66 3.18 3.44
CA GLY A 109 12.44 2.75 2.75
C GLY A 109 12.28 1.23 2.66
N ASN A 110 11.90 0.76 1.48
CA ASN A 110 11.75 -0.66 1.18
C ASN A 110 12.79 -1.06 0.12
N LEU A 111 13.57 -2.07 0.40
CA LEU A 111 14.70 -2.51 -0.41
C LEU A 111 14.31 -2.83 -1.86
N TYR A 112 13.15 -3.44 -2.11
CA TYR A 112 12.69 -3.73 -3.47
C TYR A 112 12.51 -2.47 -4.34
N ILE A 113 12.28 -1.30 -3.73
CA ILE A 113 12.19 -0.01 -4.46
C ILE A 113 13.58 0.38 -5.00
N ASP A 114 14.63 0.16 -4.20
CA ASP A 114 16.00 0.42 -4.60
C ASP A 114 16.42 -0.51 -5.76
N PHE A 115 16.00 -1.79 -5.72
CA PHE A 115 16.16 -2.73 -6.83
C PHE A 115 15.46 -2.26 -8.11
N ILE A 116 14.19 -1.82 -8.01
CA ILE A 116 13.46 -1.29 -9.17
C ILE A 116 14.18 -0.08 -9.75
N GLN A 117 14.59 0.86 -8.91
CA GLN A 117 15.30 2.08 -9.33
C GLN A 117 16.60 1.74 -10.07
N ARG A 118 17.38 0.81 -9.53
CA ARG A 118 18.62 0.38 -10.14
C ARG A 118 18.38 -0.33 -11.47
N CYS A 119 17.45 -1.29 -11.50
CA CYS A 119 17.11 -2.04 -12.71
C CYS A 119 16.53 -1.13 -13.81
N HIS A 120 15.70 -0.14 -13.45
CA HIS A 120 15.22 0.87 -14.40
C HIS A 120 16.39 1.58 -15.08
N GLY A 121 17.42 1.96 -14.32
CA GLY A 121 18.63 2.57 -14.86
C GLY A 121 19.46 1.63 -15.77
N LEU A 122 19.25 0.33 -15.74
CA LEU A 122 19.94 -0.68 -16.54
C LEU A 122 19.15 -1.15 -17.78
N LEU A 123 17.95 -0.61 -18.01
CA LEU A 123 17.19 -0.94 -19.22
C LEU A 123 17.77 -0.26 -20.47
N GLU A 124 17.72 -0.95 -21.60
CA GLU A 124 17.86 -0.37 -22.93
C GLU A 124 16.57 0.38 -23.32
N ASP A 125 16.64 1.21 -24.33
CA ASP A 125 15.45 1.82 -24.94
C ASP A 125 14.54 0.70 -25.48
N GLY A 126 13.24 0.77 -25.18
CA GLY A 126 12.29 -0.31 -25.43
C GLY A 126 12.44 -1.55 -24.53
N GLY A 127 13.38 -1.51 -23.59
CA GLY A 127 13.61 -2.60 -22.64
C GLY A 127 12.45 -2.79 -21.65
N GLU A 128 12.34 -3.99 -21.08
CA GLU A 128 11.26 -4.36 -20.15
C GLU A 128 11.77 -4.81 -18.79
N LEU A 129 11.07 -4.38 -17.75
CA LEU A 129 11.28 -4.78 -16.36
C LEU A 129 10.05 -5.55 -15.87
N ILE A 130 10.23 -6.81 -15.48
CA ILE A 130 9.14 -7.68 -15.04
C ILE A 130 9.44 -8.14 -13.63
N PHE A 131 8.77 -7.55 -12.65
CA PHE A 131 9.01 -7.81 -11.24
C PHE A 131 7.78 -8.29 -10.50
N ILE A 132 8.01 -9.18 -9.53
CA ILE A 132 7.05 -9.55 -8.50
C ILE A 132 7.33 -8.63 -7.30
N VAL A 133 6.33 -7.86 -6.86
CA VAL A 133 6.48 -6.90 -5.75
C VAL A 133 5.23 -6.87 -4.87
N PRO A 134 5.31 -6.36 -3.62
CA PRO A 134 4.12 -6.13 -2.80
C PRO A 134 3.06 -5.30 -3.53
N SER A 135 1.80 -5.69 -3.41
CA SER A 135 0.69 -5.12 -4.20
C SER A 135 0.43 -3.63 -3.90
N ASP A 136 0.93 -3.11 -2.78
CA ASP A 136 0.81 -1.70 -2.43
C ASP A 136 1.86 -0.80 -3.12
N PHE A 137 2.83 -1.36 -3.86
CA PHE A 137 3.89 -0.63 -4.56
C PHE A 137 3.33 0.56 -5.34
N MET A 138 2.28 0.35 -6.14
CA MET A 138 1.68 1.36 -7.02
C MET A 138 1.07 2.57 -6.27
N LYS A 139 0.92 2.49 -4.94
CA LYS A 139 0.27 3.50 -4.10
C LYS A 139 1.09 3.86 -2.86
N LEU A 140 2.30 3.31 -2.75
CA LEU A 140 3.17 3.54 -1.60
C LEU A 140 3.82 4.93 -1.69
N THR A 141 3.74 5.71 -0.61
CA THR A 141 4.31 7.07 -0.59
C THR A 141 5.82 7.07 -0.85
N SER A 142 6.56 6.08 -0.36
CA SER A 142 8.00 5.95 -0.59
C SER A 142 8.36 5.58 -2.04
N ALA A 143 7.45 4.92 -2.77
CA ALA A 143 7.64 4.58 -4.18
C ALA A 143 7.25 5.74 -5.13
N ALA A 144 6.47 6.72 -4.66
CA ALA A 144 5.91 7.75 -5.52
C ALA A 144 6.95 8.57 -6.31
N PRO A 145 8.12 8.94 -5.79
CA PRO A 145 9.16 9.61 -6.57
C PRO A 145 9.66 8.76 -7.74
N LEU A 146 9.93 7.48 -7.49
CA LEU A 146 10.36 6.53 -8.51
C LEU A 146 9.28 6.32 -9.57
N ILE A 147 8.03 6.08 -9.16
CA ILE A 147 6.90 5.91 -10.09
C ILE A 147 6.73 7.15 -10.98
N ARG A 148 6.83 8.36 -10.43
CA ARG A 148 6.78 9.59 -11.24
C ARG A 148 7.86 9.58 -12.32
N HIS A 149 9.10 9.25 -11.94
CA HIS A 149 10.21 9.18 -12.89
C HIS A 149 9.97 8.10 -13.96
N MET A 150 9.63 6.88 -13.57
CA MET A 150 9.31 5.80 -14.51
C MET A 150 8.19 6.20 -15.49
N MET A 151 7.15 6.89 -15.00
CA MET A 151 6.05 7.36 -15.86
C MET A 151 6.41 8.52 -16.80
N THR A 152 7.60 9.11 -16.71
CA THR A 152 8.12 10.07 -17.71
C THR A 152 8.96 9.41 -18.79
N THR A 153 9.52 8.24 -18.52
CA THR A 153 10.44 7.52 -19.39
C THR A 153 9.84 6.26 -20.02
N GLY A 154 8.62 5.89 -19.60
CA GLY A 154 7.93 4.71 -20.09
C GLY A 154 6.59 4.52 -19.40
N THR A 155 6.06 3.29 -19.43
CA THR A 155 4.78 2.96 -18.80
C THR A 155 4.69 1.50 -18.34
N PHE A 156 3.78 1.24 -17.40
CA PHE A 156 3.40 -0.12 -17.02
C PHE A 156 2.41 -0.66 -18.05
N THR A 157 2.78 -1.71 -18.77
CA THR A 157 1.97 -2.28 -19.85
C THR A 157 1.13 -3.47 -19.42
N HIS A 158 1.58 -4.22 -18.41
CA HIS A 158 0.86 -5.40 -17.88
C HIS A 158 0.95 -5.41 -16.36
N ILE A 159 -0.15 -5.78 -15.73
CA ILE A 159 -0.22 -6.01 -14.28
C ILE A 159 -1.09 -7.23 -14.03
N PHE A 160 -0.56 -8.18 -13.31
CA PHE A 160 -1.30 -9.32 -12.78
C PHE A 160 -1.36 -9.24 -11.27
N ARG A 161 -2.57 -9.32 -10.73
CA ARG A 161 -2.83 -9.33 -9.31
C ARG A 161 -3.61 -10.59 -8.95
N PRO A 162 -2.96 -11.61 -8.36
CA PRO A 162 -3.61 -12.86 -8.02
C PRO A 162 -4.68 -12.74 -6.93
N ASN A 163 -4.61 -11.69 -6.08
CA ASN A 163 -5.45 -11.52 -4.89
C ASN A 163 -5.36 -12.70 -3.91
N ASP A 164 -4.22 -13.38 -3.89
CA ASP A 164 -3.92 -14.49 -2.99
C ASP A 164 -2.64 -14.14 -2.20
N GLU A 165 -2.72 -14.21 -0.89
CA GLU A 165 -1.59 -13.93 0.00
C GLU A 165 -0.78 -15.18 0.37
N LYS A 166 -1.17 -16.37 -0.12
CA LYS A 166 -0.54 -17.67 0.20
C LYS A 166 0.38 -18.20 -0.91
N LEU A 167 0.82 -17.34 -1.80
CA LEU A 167 1.65 -17.72 -2.95
C LEU A 167 3.12 -18.01 -2.61
N PHE A 168 3.55 -17.65 -1.41
CA PHE A 168 4.89 -17.93 -0.90
C PHE A 168 4.86 -18.94 0.24
N GLU A 169 5.85 -19.81 0.27
CA GLU A 169 6.04 -20.74 1.38
C GLU A 169 6.29 -19.96 2.68
N ASN A 170 5.49 -20.23 3.71
CA ASN A 170 5.64 -19.65 5.05
C ASN A 170 5.46 -18.12 5.14
N ALA A 171 4.84 -17.48 4.15
CA ALA A 171 4.57 -16.05 4.18
C ALA A 171 3.18 -15.73 3.63
N SER A 172 2.52 -14.75 4.25
CA SER A 172 1.24 -14.19 3.79
C SER A 172 1.50 -12.79 3.24
N ILE A 173 1.77 -12.69 1.94
CA ILE A 173 2.09 -11.43 1.26
C ILE A 173 1.26 -11.31 -0.01
N ASP A 174 0.47 -10.24 -0.11
CA ASP A 174 -0.24 -9.87 -1.33
C ASP A 174 0.73 -9.19 -2.30
N VAL A 175 0.87 -9.76 -3.50
CA VAL A 175 1.81 -9.29 -4.51
C VAL A 175 1.11 -8.99 -5.83
N ILE A 176 1.81 -8.22 -6.66
CA ILE A 176 1.54 -8.06 -8.09
C ILE A 176 2.75 -8.50 -8.90
N VAL A 177 2.51 -8.97 -10.12
CA VAL A 177 3.52 -9.01 -11.17
C VAL A 177 3.26 -7.85 -12.10
N PHE A 178 4.25 -7.03 -12.36
CA PHE A 178 4.12 -5.96 -13.36
C PHE A 178 5.14 -6.12 -14.48
N ARG A 179 4.79 -5.65 -15.67
CA ARG A 179 5.71 -5.35 -16.74
C ARG A 179 5.72 -3.86 -16.98
N TYR A 180 6.89 -3.26 -16.89
CA TYR A 180 7.17 -1.90 -17.30
C TYR A 180 7.99 -1.91 -18.61
N CYS A 181 7.72 -0.99 -19.54
CA CYS A 181 8.50 -0.79 -20.76
C CYS A 181 9.12 0.62 -20.77
N LEU A 182 10.42 0.69 -21.03
CA LEU A 182 11.17 1.96 -21.14
C LEU A 182 10.98 2.53 -22.55
N GLU A 183 9.79 3.08 -22.81
CA GLU A 183 9.43 3.73 -24.05
C GLU A 183 8.44 4.87 -23.76
N PRO A 184 8.87 6.14 -23.89
CA PRO A 184 8.10 7.30 -23.42
C PRO A 184 6.82 7.55 -24.21
N ASP A 185 6.77 7.16 -25.48
CA ASP A 185 5.66 7.44 -26.39
C ASP A 185 4.55 6.38 -26.33
N LEU A 186 4.69 5.36 -25.48
CA LEU A 186 3.64 4.35 -25.31
C LEU A 186 2.36 4.96 -24.71
N GLU A 187 1.24 4.51 -25.23
CA GLU A 187 -0.07 4.84 -24.69
C GLU A 187 -0.18 4.39 -23.22
N ARG A 188 -0.80 5.23 -22.38
CA ARG A 188 -0.99 4.93 -20.96
C ARG A 188 -2.18 4.00 -20.72
N THR A 189 -2.15 2.88 -21.42
CA THR A 189 -3.05 1.74 -21.22
C THR A 189 -2.29 0.58 -20.58
N VAL A 190 -3.00 -0.27 -19.88
CA VAL A 190 -2.42 -1.40 -19.16
C VAL A 190 -3.35 -2.61 -19.26
N MET A 191 -2.77 -3.75 -19.54
CA MET A 191 -3.47 -5.04 -19.41
C MET A 191 -3.47 -5.45 -17.92
N TYR A 192 -4.56 -5.19 -17.23
CA TYR A 192 -4.74 -5.49 -15.80
C TYR A 192 -5.61 -6.73 -15.63
N ASN A 193 -5.04 -7.84 -15.15
CA ASN A 193 -5.74 -9.13 -15.04
C ASN A 193 -6.52 -9.52 -16.31
N ASN A 194 -5.88 -9.37 -17.48
CA ASN A 194 -6.45 -9.65 -18.80
C ASN A 194 -7.57 -8.67 -19.25
N GLU A 195 -7.74 -7.56 -18.59
CA GLU A 195 -8.65 -6.48 -18.96
C GLU A 195 -7.86 -5.22 -19.33
N LEU A 196 -8.15 -4.63 -20.49
CA LEU A 196 -7.50 -3.38 -20.89
C LEU A 196 -8.10 -2.21 -20.09
N LYS A 197 -7.24 -1.50 -19.36
CA LYS A 197 -7.61 -0.34 -18.54
C LYS A 197 -6.75 0.88 -18.86
N ARG A 198 -7.28 2.07 -18.60
CA ARG A 198 -6.46 3.28 -18.57
C ARG A 198 -5.65 3.32 -17.30
N LEU A 199 -4.38 3.63 -17.43
CA LEU A 199 -3.48 3.88 -16.31
C LEU A 199 -3.48 5.38 -16.00
N ILE A 200 -3.79 5.72 -14.75
CA ILE A 200 -3.85 7.09 -14.26
C ILE A 200 -2.76 7.28 -13.21
N ASN A 201 -1.85 8.21 -13.47
CA ASN A 201 -0.79 8.59 -12.54
C ASN A 201 -1.12 9.90 -11.84
N THR A 202 -1.41 9.86 -10.56
CA THR A 202 -1.62 11.06 -9.73
C THR A 202 -0.45 11.24 -8.77
N ASN A 203 0.57 12.02 -9.20
CA ASN A 203 1.77 12.31 -8.40
C ASN A 203 2.50 11.06 -7.87
N GLY A 204 2.61 10.01 -8.69
CA GLY A 204 3.27 8.76 -8.33
C GLY A 204 2.37 7.75 -7.63
N THR A 205 1.08 8.00 -7.60
CA THR A 205 0.06 7.02 -7.23
C THR A 205 -0.63 6.54 -8.49
N ILE A 206 -0.56 5.25 -8.78
CA ILE A 206 -1.20 4.64 -9.95
C ILE A 206 -2.57 4.12 -9.57
N THR A 207 -3.56 4.49 -10.36
CA THR A 207 -4.91 3.92 -10.33
C THR A 207 -5.33 3.49 -11.73
N PHE A 208 -6.35 2.65 -11.81
CA PHE A 208 -6.84 2.08 -13.05
C PHE A 208 -8.30 2.44 -13.25
N ALA A 209 -8.66 2.83 -14.47
CA ALA A 209 -10.03 3.12 -14.86
C ALA A 209 -10.42 2.31 -16.09
N SER A 210 -11.72 2.06 -16.27
CA SER A 210 -12.24 1.47 -17.51
C SER A 210 -11.88 2.34 -18.71
N MET A 211 -11.68 1.75 -19.88
CA MET A 211 -11.46 2.50 -21.14
C MET A 211 -12.62 3.44 -21.48
N HIS A 212 -13.82 3.09 -21.07
CA HIS A 212 -15.04 3.89 -21.29
C HIS A 212 -15.28 4.95 -20.21
N ASP A 213 -14.44 4.99 -19.18
CA ASP A 213 -14.61 5.93 -18.09
C ASP A 213 -14.08 7.33 -18.47
N THR A 214 -14.99 8.27 -18.60
CA THR A 214 -14.70 9.68 -18.87
C THR A 214 -14.48 10.50 -17.60
N THR A 215 -13.99 9.88 -16.51
CA THR A 215 -13.78 10.59 -15.24
C THR A 215 -12.98 11.86 -15.45
N GLY A 216 -13.50 12.95 -14.97
CA GLY A 216 -12.78 14.21 -14.87
C GLY A 216 -11.55 14.08 -13.96
N ASN A 217 -10.57 14.93 -14.16
CA ASN A 217 -9.35 14.97 -13.33
C ASN A 217 -9.56 15.65 -11.97
N VAL A 218 -10.73 15.45 -11.35
CA VAL A 218 -11.11 16.09 -10.08
C VAL A 218 -10.69 15.20 -8.93
N LYS A 219 -9.87 15.73 -8.03
CA LYS A 219 -9.40 14.99 -6.84
C LYS A 219 -10.34 15.21 -5.68
N ILE A 220 -10.42 14.23 -4.79
CA ILE A 220 -11.16 14.35 -3.53
C ILE A 220 -10.68 15.56 -2.72
N GLU A 221 -9.36 15.78 -2.66
CA GLU A 221 -8.78 16.92 -1.91
C GLU A 221 -9.15 18.30 -2.45
N ASP A 222 -9.64 18.40 -3.68
CA ASP A 222 -10.08 19.68 -4.26
C ASP A 222 -11.43 20.12 -3.66
N TYR A 223 -12.23 19.16 -3.15
CA TYR A 223 -13.60 19.39 -2.65
C TYR A 223 -13.78 19.11 -1.16
N PHE A 224 -12.91 18.29 -0.58
CA PHE A 224 -13.06 17.83 0.80
C PHE A 224 -11.77 18.03 1.60
N ASP A 225 -11.93 18.45 2.84
CA ASP A 225 -10.93 18.22 3.86
C ASP A 225 -11.00 16.75 4.30
N VAL A 226 -9.92 15.99 4.05
CA VAL A 226 -9.85 14.57 4.43
C VAL A 226 -9.16 14.45 5.79
N LEU A 227 -9.92 14.16 6.82
CA LEU A 227 -9.46 14.11 8.20
C LEU A 227 -9.26 12.67 8.67
N VAL A 228 -8.23 12.44 9.49
CA VAL A 228 -8.02 11.16 10.20
C VAL A 228 -8.62 11.21 11.58
N GLY A 229 -9.18 10.09 12.04
CA GLY A 229 -9.76 9.97 13.35
C GLY A 229 -8.75 9.98 14.49
N MET A 230 -9.25 10.24 15.67
CA MET A 230 -8.49 10.28 16.91
C MET A 230 -8.03 8.89 17.35
N VAL A 231 -6.98 8.84 18.18
CA VAL A 231 -6.40 7.59 18.70
C VAL A 231 -6.25 7.70 20.20
N SER A 232 -6.97 6.88 20.94
CA SER A 232 -6.84 6.79 22.40
C SER A 232 -5.46 6.24 22.82
N GLY A 233 -4.95 5.28 22.04
CA GLY A 233 -3.69 4.59 22.31
C GLY A 233 -3.81 3.42 23.29
N ARG A 234 -4.98 3.24 23.93
CA ARG A 234 -5.31 2.10 24.78
C ARG A 234 -6.83 1.97 24.86
N GLU A 235 -7.43 1.36 23.84
CA GLU A 235 -8.88 1.21 23.73
C GLU A 235 -9.50 0.50 24.92
N SER A 236 -8.84 -0.55 25.45
CA SER A 236 -9.31 -1.33 26.60
C SER A 236 -9.53 -0.51 27.87
N VAL A 237 -8.88 0.64 27.99
CA VAL A 237 -9.02 1.55 29.14
C VAL A 237 -9.93 2.72 28.80
N PHE A 238 -9.69 3.37 27.66
CA PHE A 238 -10.39 4.61 27.34
C PHE A 238 -11.81 4.40 26.81
N LYS A 239 -12.12 3.30 26.13
CA LYS A 239 -13.47 2.93 25.72
C LYS A 239 -14.21 2.40 26.94
N ASN A 240 -15.13 3.20 27.49
CA ASN A 240 -15.78 2.90 28.76
C ASN A 240 -17.17 3.54 28.80
N GLU A 241 -18.20 2.73 28.95
CA GLU A 241 -19.59 3.20 28.99
C GLU A 241 -19.93 3.93 30.31
N GLN A 242 -19.31 3.53 31.41
CA GLN A 242 -19.59 4.12 32.73
C GLN A 242 -18.94 5.50 32.85
N PHE A 243 -17.67 5.63 32.48
CA PHE A 243 -16.88 6.85 32.69
C PHE A 243 -16.65 7.65 31.41
N GLY A 244 -17.18 7.19 30.28
CA GLY A 244 -16.99 7.88 29.01
C GLY A 244 -17.61 9.26 29.00
N THR A 245 -16.80 10.29 28.72
CA THR A 245 -17.19 11.69 28.66
C THR A 245 -17.50 12.15 27.24
N MET A 246 -17.02 11.41 26.23
CA MET A 246 -17.15 11.77 24.83
C MET A 246 -17.67 10.59 24.00
N SER A 247 -18.61 10.87 23.10
CA SER A 247 -19.10 9.90 22.11
C SER A 247 -18.19 9.90 20.87
N VAL A 248 -17.70 8.73 20.45
CA VAL A 248 -16.78 8.55 19.32
C VAL A 248 -17.38 7.55 18.34
N ARG A 249 -17.54 7.96 17.11
CA ARG A 249 -18.02 7.11 16.02
C ARG A 249 -16.89 6.18 15.55
N ASN A 250 -17.13 4.88 15.58
CA ASN A 250 -16.22 3.84 15.12
C ASN A 250 -16.79 3.05 13.91
N GLY A 251 -17.99 3.38 13.45
CA GLY A 251 -18.67 2.74 12.32
C GLY A 251 -19.93 3.47 11.91
N LYS A 252 -20.64 2.96 10.92
CA LYS A 252 -21.91 3.54 10.45
C LYS A 252 -22.94 3.62 11.57
N THR A 253 -23.11 2.51 12.30
CA THR A 253 -24.05 2.38 13.43
C THR A 253 -23.35 2.31 14.79
N THR A 254 -22.04 2.28 14.82
CA THR A 254 -21.27 2.08 16.05
C THR A 254 -20.77 3.43 16.56
N VAL A 255 -21.27 3.82 17.72
CA VAL A 255 -20.82 4.99 18.48
C VAL A 255 -20.54 4.50 19.89
N ASP A 256 -19.30 4.68 20.34
CA ASP A 256 -18.85 4.20 21.65
C ASP A 256 -18.53 5.39 22.55
N ARG A 257 -18.61 5.18 23.87
CA ARG A 257 -18.24 6.19 24.84
C ARG A 257 -16.77 6.03 25.25
N TYR A 258 -16.06 7.15 25.28
CA TYR A 258 -14.64 7.18 25.63
C TYR A 258 -14.37 8.19 26.75
N ILE A 259 -13.46 7.84 27.63
CA ILE A 259 -12.92 8.74 28.63
C ILE A 259 -12.00 9.74 27.92
N MET A 260 -12.31 11.02 28.01
CA MET A 260 -11.45 12.12 27.59
C MET A 260 -11.52 13.22 28.64
N ILE A 261 -10.40 13.48 29.29
CA ILE A 261 -10.27 14.50 30.35
C ILE A 261 -9.08 15.42 30.06
N ASP A 262 -9.25 16.69 30.43
CA ASP A 262 -8.21 17.69 30.21
C ASP A 262 -7.16 17.70 31.30
N ASN A 263 -7.58 17.43 32.55
CA ASN A 263 -6.74 17.46 33.72
C ASN A 263 -6.91 16.17 34.55
N PHE A 264 -5.85 15.81 35.28
CA PHE A 264 -5.88 14.76 36.26
C PHE A 264 -5.28 15.29 37.60
N PRO A 265 -5.95 15.08 38.73
CA PRO A 265 -7.25 14.42 38.86
C PRO A 265 -8.39 15.21 38.19
N SER A 266 -9.44 14.50 37.77
CA SER A 266 -10.72 15.08 37.33
C SER A 266 -11.65 15.30 38.53
N ASP A 267 -12.80 15.93 38.28
CA ASP A 267 -13.83 16.14 39.33
C ASP A 267 -14.60 14.85 39.72
N ASN A 268 -14.26 13.69 39.12
CA ASN A 268 -14.89 12.42 39.38
C ASN A 268 -13.90 11.47 40.05
N ASP A 269 -14.06 11.23 41.37
CA ASP A 269 -13.15 10.42 42.16
C ASP A 269 -13.15 8.91 41.72
N GLU A 270 -14.28 8.37 41.30
CA GLU A 270 -14.35 6.98 40.83
C GLU A 270 -13.59 6.81 39.52
N LEU A 271 -13.71 7.78 38.58
CA LEU A 271 -12.94 7.84 37.38
C LEU A 271 -11.44 7.96 37.68
N ASN A 272 -11.08 8.81 38.65
CA ASN A 272 -9.68 8.98 39.04
C ASN A 272 -9.09 7.68 39.58
N LEU A 273 -9.81 6.96 40.43
CA LEU A 273 -9.40 5.66 40.93
C LEU A 273 -9.28 4.61 39.82
N TYR A 274 -10.23 4.59 38.89
CA TYR A 274 -10.18 3.71 37.72
C TYR A 274 -8.93 3.98 36.87
N LEU A 275 -8.66 5.24 36.52
CA LEU A 275 -7.49 5.58 35.71
C LEU A 275 -6.18 5.29 36.43
N LEU A 276 -6.09 5.49 37.74
CA LEU A 276 -4.90 5.16 38.53
C LEU A 276 -4.56 3.66 38.49
N GLN A 277 -5.55 2.77 38.46
CA GLN A 277 -5.32 1.33 38.34
C GLN A 277 -4.62 0.97 37.01
N HIS A 278 -4.83 1.79 35.97
CA HIS A 278 -4.26 1.61 34.63
C HIS A 278 -3.04 2.49 34.32
N LYS A 279 -2.56 3.27 35.30
CA LYS A 279 -1.51 4.28 35.08
C LYS A 279 -0.24 3.69 34.44
N THR A 280 0.24 2.56 34.94
CA THR A 280 1.48 1.92 34.41
C THR A 280 1.34 1.59 32.93
N GLU A 281 0.27 0.90 32.53
CA GLU A 281 0.05 0.52 31.14
C GLU A 281 -0.21 1.74 30.20
N LEU A 282 -0.74 2.84 30.76
CA LEU A 282 -0.95 4.09 30.03
C LEU A 282 0.35 4.87 29.83
N ILE A 283 1.32 4.78 30.73
CA ILE A 283 2.67 5.34 30.58
C ILE A 283 3.47 4.54 29.52
N GLU A 284 3.34 3.23 29.52
CA GLU A 284 4.09 2.32 28.64
C GLU A 284 3.63 2.32 27.17
N ARG A 285 2.61 3.11 26.80
CA ARG A 285 2.12 3.19 25.42
C ARG A 285 3.22 3.67 24.46
N LYS A 286 3.37 2.99 23.32
CA LYS A 286 4.46 3.23 22.36
C LYS A 286 4.20 4.37 21.34
N MET A 287 3.07 5.08 21.43
CA MET A 287 2.69 6.07 20.41
C MET A 287 3.46 7.39 20.50
N ARG A 288 3.71 7.87 21.71
CA ARG A 288 4.52 9.03 22.07
C ARG A 288 5.07 8.85 23.48
N LYS A 289 5.96 9.70 23.92
CA LYS A 289 6.45 9.66 25.31
C LYS A 289 5.35 10.13 26.26
N PHE A 290 4.96 9.26 27.18
CA PHE A 290 4.07 9.53 28.29
C PHE A 290 4.87 9.60 29.60
N GLY A 291 4.39 10.38 30.57
CA GLY A 291 4.98 10.53 31.88
C GLY A 291 3.94 11.02 32.88
N GLU A 292 4.37 11.42 34.07
CA GLU A 292 3.52 11.79 35.20
C GLU A 292 2.48 12.87 34.90
N THR A 293 2.75 13.78 33.96
CA THR A 293 1.88 14.91 33.65
C THR A 293 0.89 14.68 32.50
N ASN A 294 1.03 13.56 31.74
CA ASN A 294 0.24 13.37 30.53
C ASN A 294 -0.22 11.92 30.26
N TRP A 295 0.02 10.99 31.18
CA TRP A 295 -0.31 9.58 31.03
C TRP A 295 -1.81 9.32 30.80
N PHE A 296 -2.68 10.15 31.33
CA PHE A 296 -4.14 10.07 31.20
C PHE A 296 -4.66 10.63 29.88
N LYS A 297 -3.83 11.32 29.12
CA LYS A 297 -4.21 11.91 27.82
C LYS A 297 -4.25 10.88 26.72
N TRP A 298 -5.03 11.15 25.70
CA TRP A 298 -5.07 10.32 24.49
C TRP A 298 -3.73 10.27 23.76
N GLY A 299 -3.51 9.20 23.00
CA GLY A 299 -2.31 8.99 22.20
C GLY A 299 -2.14 10.05 21.13
N ALA A 300 -3.21 10.37 20.41
CA ALA A 300 -3.23 11.44 19.42
C ALA A 300 -4.67 11.99 19.24
N GLU A 301 -4.86 13.26 19.54
CA GLU A 301 -6.13 13.96 19.40
C GLU A 301 -6.38 14.51 17.99
N ARG A 302 -5.67 14.03 17.02
CA ARG A 302 -5.70 14.40 15.58
C ARG A 302 -6.96 15.15 15.17
N ASN A 303 -6.82 16.29 14.52
CA ASN A 303 -7.95 17.06 13.99
C ASN A 303 -9.09 17.41 14.97
N TYR A 304 -8.89 17.23 16.28
CA TYR A 304 -9.93 17.48 17.29
C TYR A 304 -10.61 18.85 17.07
N THR A 305 -9.83 19.92 17.01
CA THR A 305 -10.34 21.29 16.82
C THR A 305 -11.08 21.46 15.48
N LYS A 306 -10.56 20.86 14.40
CA LYS A 306 -11.23 20.92 13.08
C LYS A 306 -12.59 20.24 13.11
N VAL A 307 -12.65 19.07 13.74
CA VAL A 307 -13.91 18.32 13.90
C VAL A 307 -14.87 19.08 14.81
N SER A 308 -14.38 19.61 15.93
CA SER A 308 -15.18 20.39 16.90
C SER A 308 -15.90 21.56 16.25
N ASN A 309 -15.20 22.28 15.36
CA ASN A 309 -15.75 23.45 14.64
C ASN A 309 -16.81 23.09 13.57
N LYS A 310 -16.95 21.81 13.24
CA LYS A 310 -17.81 21.30 12.16
C LYS A 310 -18.87 20.31 12.63
N LEU A 311 -19.00 20.12 13.95
CA LEU A 311 -19.97 19.19 14.53
C LEU A 311 -21.38 19.47 13.99
N GLY A 312 -22.07 18.39 13.55
CA GLY A 312 -23.44 18.45 13.04
C GLY A 312 -23.58 18.83 11.56
N GLU A 313 -22.50 19.26 10.87
CA GLU A 313 -22.51 19.43 9.42
C GLU A 313 -22.55 18.06 8.72
N ASP A 314 -23.02 18.00 7.48
CA ASP A 314 -23.00 16.74 6.69
C ASP A 314 -21.59 16.44 6.17
N CYS A 315 -21.17 15.18 6.30
CA CYS A 315 -19.91 14.69 5.76
C CYS A 315 -20.02 13.25 5.27
N ILE A 316 -18.95 12.76 4.64
CA ILE A 316 -18.81 11.35 4.27
C ILE A 316 -17.76 10.71 5.15
N TYR A 317 -18.11 9.60 5.78
CA TYR A 317 -17.13 8.73 6.43
C TYR A 317 -16.69 7.61 5.49
N VAL A 318 -15.39 7.30 5.49
CA VAL A 318 -14.79 6.21 4.71
C VAL A 318 -14.03 5.28 5.65
N ARG A 319 -14.34 3.99 5.65
CA ARG A 319 -13.62 2.98 6.42
C ARG A 319 -12.24 2.77 5.83
N MET A 320 -11.20 2.83 6.66
CA MET A 320 -9.82 2.65 6.21
C MET A 320 -9.47 1.20 5.90
N LEU A 321 -10.13 0.26 6.57
CA LEU A 321 -9.93 -1.18 6.41
C LEU A 321 -11.25 -1.90 6.63
N THR A 322 -11.72 -2.65 5.62
CA THR A 322 -12.94 -3.46 5.74
C THR A 322 -12.97 -4.58 4.69
N ARG A 323 -13.78 -5.61 4.93
CA ARG A 323 -14.17 -6.62 3.93
C ARG A 323 -15.54 -6.31 3.30
N ASP A 324 -16.26 -5.35 3.87
CA ASP A 324 -17.59 -4.98 3.38
C ASP A 324 -17.49 -4.26 2.04
N THR A 325 -18.56 -4.33 1.27
CA THR A 325 -18.70 -3.59 0.00
C THR A 325 -19.10 -2.14 0.26
N GLU A 326 -19.80 -1.84 1.35
CA GLU A 326 -20.11 -0.49 1.78
C GLU A 326 -18.94 0.10 2.56
N ILE A 327 -18.04 0.79 1.88
CA ILE A 327 -16.86 1.41 2.49
C ILE A 327 -17.11 2.84 2.96
N ALA A 328 -18.13 3.51 2.41
CA ALA A 328 -18.42 4.92 2.65
C ALA A 328 -19.92 5.14 2.94
N PHE A 329 -20.25 6.14 3.77
CA PHE A 329 -21.61 6.54 4.11
C PHE A 329 -21.68 8.02 4.47
N VAL A 330 -22.83 8.66 4.22
CA VAL A 330 -23.12 10.04 4.66
C VAL A 330 -23.59 10.02 6.11
N GLU A 331 -23.10 10.95 6.91
CA GLU A 331 -23.54 11.14 8.30
C GLU A 331 -23.16 12.55 8.79
N LYS A 332 -23.65 12.95 9.96
CA LYS A 332 -23.25 14.20 10.60
C LYS A 332 -21.82 14.11 11.16
N VAL A 333 -21.06 15.20 11.02
CA VAL A 333 -19.73 15.33 11.62
C VAL A 333 -19.85 15.12 13.13
N SER A 334 -19.10 14.17 13.63
CA SER A 334 -18.97 13.84 15.05
C SER A 334 -17.50 13.45 15.32
N TYR A 335 -17.11 13.37 16.58
CA TYR A 335 -15.81 12.78 16.93
C TYR A 335 -15.77 11.32 16.46
N PHE A 336 -14.63 10.91 15.86
CA PHE A 336 -14.50 9.58 15.28
C PHE A 336 -13.12 8.96 15.49
N GLY A 337 -13.08 7.63 15.49
CA GLY A 337 -11.88 6.85 15.77
C GLY A 337 -11.01 6.60 14.54
N ALA A 338 -9.81 6.10 14.78
CA ALA A 338 -8.74 5.93 13.79
C ALA A 338 -9.04 4.92 12.66
N GLY A 339 -10.12 4.13 12.78
CA GLY A 339 -10.54 3.18 11.73
C GLY A 339 -11.20 3.82 10.52
N MET A 340 -11.46 5.14 10.56
CA MET A 340 -12.19 5.87 9.53
C MET A 340 -11.45 7.16 9.12
N LEU A 341 -11.81 7.63 7.93
CA LEU A 341 -11.52 8.98 7.43
C LEU A 341 -12.84 9.74 7.32
N ALA A 342 -12.82 11.05 7.58
CA ALA A 342 -13.95 11.92 7.30
C ALA A 342 -13.63 12.86 6.14
N LEU A 343 -14.53 12.96 5.17
CA LEU A 343 -14.49 13.91 4.08
C LEU A 343 -15.48 15.02 4.42
N ILE A 344 -14.98 16.14 4.89
CA ILE A 344 -15.79 17.32 5.21
C ILE A 344 -15.77 18.25 4.00
N PRO A 345 -16.93 18.65 3.45
CA PRO A 345 -16.98 19.57 2.32
C PRO A 345 -16.24 20.87 2.62
N LYS A 346 -15.43 21.31 1.69
CA LYS A 346 -14.75 22.60 1.77
C LYS A 346 -15.68 23.74 1.44
N THR A 347 -15.53 24.86 2.12
CA THR A 347 -16.32 26.08 1.87
C THR A 347 -15.85 26.84 0.64
N ASP A 348 -14.60 26.66 0.23
CA ASP A 348 -13.95 27.25 -0.94
C ASP A 348 -13.86 26.30 -2.14
N ALA A 349 -14.58 25.19 -2.10
CA ALA A 349 -14.64 24.25 -3.24
C ALA A 349 -15.23 24.95 -4.48
N PRO A 350 -14.79 24.56 -5.71
CA PRO A 350 -15.28 25.19 -6.95
C PRO A 350 -16.81 25.15 -7.11
N HIS A 351 -17.44 24.10 -6.61
CA HIS A 351 -18.91 23.94 -6.51
C HIS A 351 -19.22 22.86 -5.46
N LYS A 352 -20.46 22.75 -5.04
CA LYS A 352 -20.86 21.69 -4.09
C LYS A 352 -20.99 20.36 -4.82
N LEU A 353 -20.50 19.30 -4.21
CA LEU A 353 -20.74 17.93 -4.66
C LEU A 353 -21.95 17.34 -3.95
N ASP A 354 -22.68 16.51 -4.66
CA ASP A 354 -23.71 15.67 -4.08
C ASP A 354 -23.06 14.54 -3.27
N LEU A 355 -23.22 14.59 -1.95
CA LEU A 355 -22.62 13.61 -1.04
C LEU A 355 -23.13 12.20 -1.28
N THR A 356 -24.39 12.04 -1.64
CA THR A 356 -24.99 10.72 -1.91
C THR A 356 -24.39 10.11 -3.17
N LYS A 357 -24.28 10.86 -4.26
CA LYS A 357 -23.65 10.42 -5.50
C LYS A 357 -22.16 10.12 -5.26
N THR A 358 -21.47 10.93 -4.45
CA THR A 358 -20.06 10.69 -4.08
C THR A 358 -19.92 9.37 -3.31
N VAL A 359 -20.80 9.08 -2.36
CA VAL A 359 -20.81 7.80 -1.64
C VAL A 359 -21.10 6.63 -2.57
N MET A 360 -22.04 6.77 -3.51
CA MET A 360 -22.33 5.72 -4.51
C MET A 360 -21.07 5.40 -5.34
N PHE A 361 -20.34 6.43 -5.77
CA PHE A 361 -19.07 6.24 -6.49
C PHE A 361 -18.00 5.56 -5.61
N LEU A 362 -17.78 6.03 -4.38
CA LEU A 362 -16.82 5.42 -3.47
C LEU A 362 -17.14 3.94 -3.16
N ASN A 363 -18.42 3.57 -3.11
CA ASN A 363 -18.86 2.19 -2.89
C ASN A 363 -18.87 1.35 -4.18
N SER A 364 -18.65 1.95 -5.36
CA SER A 364 -18.61 1.20 -6.62
C SER A 364 -17.42 0.24 -6.67
N SER A 365 -17.53 -0.83 -7.46
CA SER A 365 -16.41 -1.74 -7.75
C SER A 365 -15.25 -0.99 -8.39
N GLN A 366 -15.54 -0.09 -9.32
CA GLN A 366 -14.57 0.74 -10.02
C GLN A 366 -13.63 1.49 -9.06
N PHE A 367 -14.14 2.10 -8.00
CA PHE A 367 -13.31 2.77 -7.00
C PHE A 367 -12.61 1.75 -6.08
N ARG A 368 -13.37 0.79 -5.52
CA ARG A 368 -12.87 -0.13 -4.52
C ARG A 368 -11.77 -1.06 -5.02
N GLU A 369 -11.86 -1.55 -6.25
CA GLU A 369 -10.85 -2.46 -6.85
C GLU A 369 -9.45 -1.87 -6.85
N ASN A 370 -9.30 -0.56 -6.96
CA ASN A 370 -8.02 0.12 -6.85
C ASN A 370 -7.36 -0.02 -5.47
N TYR A 371 -8.13 -0.36 -4.44
CA TYR A 371 -7.70 -0.40 -3.04
C TYR A 371 -7.99 -1.74 -2.36
N LEU A 372 -8.25 -2.79 -3.15
CA LEU A 372 -8.37 -4.15 -2.61
C LEU A 372 -6.97 -4.75 -2.42
N TYR A 373 -6.76 -5.37 -1.27
CA TYR A 373 -5.54 -6.10 -0.90
C TYR A 373 -5.96 -7.41 -0.24
N SER A 374 -5.71 -8.54 -0.90
CA SER A 374 -6.15 -9.87 -0.45
C SER A 374 -7.63 -9.91 -0.04
N GLY A 375 -8.49 -9.33 -0.89
CA GLY A 375 -9.94 -9.27 -0.65
C GLY A 375 -10.40 -8.31 0.44
N ARG A 376 -9.50 -7.48 0.99
CA ARG A 376 -9.82 -6.40 1.94
C ARG A 376 -9.65 -5.05 1.27
N PHE A 377 -10.63 -4.19 1.42
CA PHE A 377 -10.44 -2.78 1.09
C PHE A 377 -9.53 -2.13 2.13
N LYS A 378 -8.51 -1.41 1.67
CA LYS A 378 -7.56 -0.68 2.52
C LYS A 378 -7.17 0.63 1.85
N ILE A 379 -7.41 1.75 2.52
CA ILE A 379 -7.06 3.07 2.03
C ILE A 379 -6.51 3.95 3.15
N GLY A 380 -5.47 4.71 2.85
CA GLY A 380 -4.94 5.74 3.75
C GLY A 380 -5.40 7.15 3.34
N GLN A 381 -5.25 8.11 4.25
CA GLN A 381 -5.64 9.51 4.03
C GLN A 381 -5.04 10.07 2.73
N ARG A 382 -3.73 9.93 2.52
CA ARG A 382 -3.05 10.47 1.33
C ARG A 382 -3.55 9.83 0.03
N GLN A 383 -3.85 8.54 0.06
CA GLN A 383 -4.42 7.83 -1.09
C GLN A 383 -5.81 8.37 -1.41
N LEU A 384 -6.66 8.54 -0.39
CA LEU A 384 -8.00 9.08 -0.57
C LEU A 384 -7.97 10.53 -1.06
N CYS A 385 -7.11 11.39 -0.51
CA CYS A 385 -6.91 12.76 -1.00
C CYS A 385 -6.63 12.81 -2.52
N LYS A 386 -5.75 11.93 -2.99
CA LYS A 386 -5.31 11.88 -4.40
C LYS A 386 -6.24 11.08 -5.31
N SER A 387 -7.24 10.41 -4.78
CA SER A 387 -8.22 9.68 -5.58
C SER A 387 -9.06 10.63 -6.43
N LEU A 388 -9.34 10.21 -7.65
CA LEU A 388 -10.18 10.96 -8.59
C LEU A 388 -11.65 10.65 -8.33
N ILE A 389 -12.48 11.67 -8.43
CA ILE A 389 -13.93 11.55 -8.36
C ILE A 389 -14.47 11.54 -9.79
N ASN A 390 -15.47 10.69 -10.05
CA ASN A 390 -16.17 10.62 -11.32
C ASN A 390 -17.05 11.88 -11.53
N ASN A 391 -17.17 12.35 -12.78
CA ASN A 391 -18.02 13.47 -13.18
C ASN A 391 -19.49 13.33 -12.74
N ILE A 392 -19.99 12.12 -12.51
CA ILE A 392 -21.35 11.88 -12.00
C ILE A 392 -21.55 12.50 -10.60
N ALA A 393 -20.48 12.58 -9.80
CA ALA A 393 -20.53 13.22 -8.48
C ALA A 393 -20.57 14.75 -8.58
N THR A 394 -20.20 15.33 -9.74
CA THR A 394 -20.10 16.78 -9.96
C THR A 394 -21.35 17.40 -10.59
N CYS A 395 -22.29 16.59 -11.08
CA CYS A 395 -23.54 17.11 -11.67
C CYS A 395 -24.58 17.38 -10.57
N THR A 396 -24.81 18.62 -10.27
CA THR A 396 -26.01 19.11 -9.55
C THR A 396 -27.15 19.29 -10.52
#